data_1c6266a7edb98d34048ed102aaf76acf
#
_entry.id   1c6266a7edb98d34048ed102aaf76acf
#
_cell.length_a   1.000
_cell.length_b   1.000
_cell.length_c   1.000
_cell.angle_alpha   90.00
_cell.angle_beta   90.00
_cell.angle_gamma   90.00
#
_symmetry.space_group_name_H-M   'P 1'
#
loop_
_entity.id
_entity.type
_entity.pdbx_description
1 polymer ?
#
loop_
_entity_poly.entity_id
_entity_poly.type
_entity_poly.pdbx_seq_one_letter_code
_entity_poly.pdbx_strand_id
1 'polypeptide(L)'
;MGLLAVLRSKVKNAAIGLMITASHNIGSDNGVKLIDPAGEMLEAAWEHIATNLVNVEDSNLVSTIEHIIKEQNVNMSTNAVVITGRDTRESSPTLLNAALAGIEALRGFVQDFGIVTTPQLHYLVVCTNTNGSYGDPTLYGYYVKLSEAFKYIRQNMVNNGQYVAELLLDAANGVGANAIREFQNYIGTAIAINVYNDGDGKLNHMCGADYVKVQQVPPINFPLKSNVRCASIDGDADRIIYFYMDEDNKFHLLDGDRIATLIAEYLKELLQESNLSLQLGLVQTAYANGSSTDYISNVLQIPVACVSTGIKHLHNKALEFDIGIYFEANGHGTVLFKETTIETIKKAIINPEQSTSEKRAASKLLNIINVINQTVGDAFSDMLLVETILHAKGWDIIEWEKMYKDLPNQQLKIKINDKNVITTTNAGRQCVTPEGLQNEIDKVVSQYKKGRSFVRPSGTEDIVRVYAECENLCDLNKLITDVALLVYDRAGGIGPKPQLS
;
A
#
# COMPACT_ATOMS: atom_id res chain seq x y z
N MET A 1 19.19 -14.64 -4.11
CA MET A 1 18.01 -14.07 -4.76
C MET A 1 18.18 -13.89 -6.28
N GLY A 2 19.35 -13.49 -6.79
CA GLY A 2 19.57 -13.42 -8.25
C GLY A 2 19.39 -14.75 -8.97
N LEU A 3 19.91 -15.85 -8.39
CA LEU A 3 19.65 -17.22 -8.90
C LEU A 3 18.15 -17.52 -9.01
N LEU A 4 17.38 -17.19 -7.96
CA LEU A 4 15.95 -17.43 -7.94
C LEU A 4 15.18 -16.60 -8.98
N ALA A 5 15.57 -15.34 -9.17
CA ALA A 5 14.98 -14.48 -10.20
C ALA A 5 15.15 -15.08 -11.61
N VAL A 6 16.34 -15.62 -11.91
CA VAL A 6 16.59 -16.32 -13.19
C VAL A 6 15.71 -17.57 -13.34
N LEU A 7 15.64 -18.42 -12.31
CA LEU A 7 14.79 -19.61 -12.35
C LEU A 7 13.31 -19.22 -12.54
N ARG A 8 12.85 -18.19 -11.82
CA ARG A 8 11.47 -17.69 -11.96
C ARG A 8 11.21 -17.15 -13.36
N SER A 9 12.14 -16.38 -13.92
CA SER A 9 12.05 -15.88 -15.30
C SER A 9 11.94 -17.01 -16.33
N LYS A 10 12.75 -18.07 -16.17
CA LYS A 10 12.69 -19.25 -17.04
C LYS A 10 11.36 -20.00 -16.93
N VAL A 11 10.81 -20.15 -15.72
CA VAL A 11 9.51 -20.81 -15.50
C VAL A 11 8.36 -20.00 -16.10
N LYS A 12 8.39 -18.68 -15.93
CA LYS A 12 7.36 -17.80 -16.47
C LYS A 12 7.55 -17.47 -17.95
N ASN A 13 8.73 -17.72 -18.51
CA ASN A 13 9.16 -17.29 -19.84
C ASN A 13 8.90 -15.77 -20.03
N ALA A 14 9.27 -14.97 -19.05
CA ALA A 14 8.98 -13.55 -18.95
C ALA A 14 10.04 -12.83 -18.09
N ALA A 15 10.11 -11.51 -18.20
CA ALA A 15 10.96 -10.69 -17.33
C ALA A 15 10.47 -10.70 -15.88
N ILE A 16 11.39 -10.79 -14.93
CA ILE A 16 11.15 -10.74 -13.48
C ILE A 16 11.87 -9.52 -12.91
N GLY A 17 11.23 -8.80 -11.99
CA GLY A 17 11.86 -7.71 -11.27
C GLY A 17 12.61 -8.18 -10.03
N LEU A 18 13.71 -7.50 -9.70
CA LEU A 18 14.46 -7.68 -8.46
C LEU A 18 14.75 -6.31 -7.86
N MET A 19 14.10 -5.99 -6.76
CA MET A 19 14.24 -4.73 -6.03
C MET A 19 15.01 -4.94 -4.74
N ILE A 20 16.05 -4.13 -4.51
CA ILE A 20 16.79 -4.09 -3.25
C ILE A 20 16.25 -2.95 -2.40
N THR A 21 15.50 -3.29 -1.36
CA THR A 21 14.89 -2.35 -0.42
C THR A 21 14.37 -3.06 0.83
N ALA A 22 14.25 -2.33 1.93
CA ALA A 22 13.47 -2.74 3.11
C ALA A 22 12.37 -1.70 3.44
N SER A 23 11.90 -0.96 2.43
CA SER A 23 10.73 -0.07 2.48
C SER A 23 10.78 0.92 3.67
N HIS A 24 9.87 0.80 4.62
CA HIS A 24 9.73 1.69 5.78
C HIS A 24 10.70 1.42 6.94
N ASN A 25 11.52 0.36 6.86
CA ASN A 25 12.49 0.05 7.90
C ASN A 25 13.61 1.11 7.94
N ILE A 26 14.31 1.18 9.07
CA ILE A 26 15.48 2.06 9.25
C ILE A 26 16.59 1.74 8.24
N GLY A 27 17.49 2.68 8.00
CA GLY A 27 18.53 2.58 6.96
C GLY A 27 19.50 1.40 7.11
N SER A 28 19.70 0.87 8.34
CA SER A 28 20.54 -0.31 8.60
C SER A 28 19.94 -1.63 8.11
N ASP A 29 18.62 -1.71 8.00
CA ASP A 29 17.94 -2.90 7.49
C ASP A 29 17.93 -2.87 5.96
N ASN A 30 17.92 -4.04 5.33
CA ASN A 30 17.72 -4.14 3.89
C ASN A 30 17.09 -5.48 3.52
N GLY A 31 16.62 -5.59 2.29
CA GLY A 31 15.93 -6.77 1.81
C GLY A 31 15.90 -6.87 0.29
N VAL A 32 15.24 -7.90 -0.20
CA VAL A 32 15.05 -8.14 -1.63
C VAL A 32 13.60 -8.50 -1.89
N LYS A 33 12.95 -7.77 -2.79
CA LYS A 33 11.61 -8.10 -3.32
C LYS A 33 11.77 -8.65 -4.74
N LEU A 34 11.09 -9.76 -5.08
CA LEU A 34 10.92 -10.22 -6.47
C LEU A 34 9.54 -9.81 -6.98
N ILE A 35 9.49 -9.48 -8.26
CA ILE A 35 8.30 -8.96 -8.93
C ILE A 35 7.97 -9.89 -10.09
N ASP A 36 6.78 -10.46 -10.07
CA ASP A 36 6.26 -11.35 -11.11
C ASP A 36 5.85 -10.60 -12.41
N PRO A 37 5.63 -11.29 -13.54
CA PRO A 37 5.54 -10.67 -14.86
C PRO A 37 4.43 -9.64 -15.08
N ALA A 38 3.30 -9.73 -14.40
CA ALA A 38 2.23 -8.72 -14.50
C ALA A 38 2.49 -7.50 -13.59
N GLY A 39 3.69 -7.39 -13.02
CA GLY A 39 4.07 -6.31 -12.11
C GLY A 39 3.56 -6.54 -10.68
N GLU A 40 3.05 -7.70 -10.36
CA GLU A 40 2.60 -8.07 -9.03
C GLU A 40 3.73 -8.64 -8.17
N MET A 41 3.46 -8.81 -6.89
CA MET A 41 4.41 -9.44 -5.95
C MET A 41 4.60 -10.92 -6.27
N LEU A 42 5.79 -11.45 -5.95
CA LEU A 42 6.13 -12.86 -6.12
C LEU A 42 5.04 -13.79 -5.55
N GLU A 43 4.68 -14.83 -6.29
CA GLU A 43 3.72 -15.85 -5.89
C GLU A 43 4.11 -16.51 -4.55
N ALA A 44 3.11 -16.77 -3.67
CA ALA A 44 3.35 -17.27 -2.31
C ALA A 44 4.16 -18.58 -2.25
N ALA A 45 3.93 -19.50 -3.18
CA ALA A 45 4.70 -20.76 -3.26
C ALA A 45 6.21 -20.48 -3.49
N TRP A 46 6.54 -19.46 -4.27
CA TRP A 46 7.91 -19.08 -4.54
C TRP A 46 8.55 -18.26 -3.40
N GLU A 47 7.76 -17.64 -2.53
CA GLU A 47 8.28 -17.03 -1.29
C GLU A 47 8.83 -18.07 -0.31
N HIS A 48 8.19 -19.23 -0.21
CA HIS A 48 8.74 -20.35 0.57
C HIS A 48 10.06 -20.84 0.00
N ILE A 49 10.16 -20.98 -1.33
CA ILE A 49 11.41 -21.31 -2.01
C ILE A 49 12.48 -20.25 -1.75
N ALA A 50 12.12 -18.97 -1.84
CA ALA A 50 13.01 -17.85 -1.54
C ALA A 50 13.55 -17.91 -0.11
N THR A 51 12.67 -18.11 0.87
CA THR A 51 13.03 -18.22 2.29
C THR A 51 13.97 -19.41 2.54
N ASN A 52 13.69 -20.55 1.94
CA ASN A 52 14.55 -21.71 2.07
C ASN A 52 15.92 -21.46 1.44
N LEU A 53 15.96 -20.86 0.26
CA LEU A 53 17.19 -20.61 -0.48
C LEU A 53 18.14 -19.61 0.21
N VAL A 54 17.61 -18.55 0.84
CA VAL A 54 18.45 -17.56 1.54
C VAL A 54 19.01 -18.08 2.86
N ASN A 55 18.41 -19.12 3.44
CA ASN A 55 18.84 -19.73 4.70
C ASN A 55 19.66 -21.02 4.49
N VAL A 56 19.94 -21.41 3.23
CA VAL A 56 20.74 -22.61 2.95
C VAL A 56 22.22 -22.31 3.19
N GLU A 57 22.94 -23.30 3.72
CA GLU A 57 24.39 -23.25 3.87
C GLU A 57 25.08 -23.26 2.50
N ASP A 58 26.18 -22.54 2.34
CA ASP A 58 26.94 -22.43 1.06
C ASP A 58 27.27 -23.79 0.45
N SER A 59 27.61 -24.78 1.28
CA SER A 59 27.93 -26.17 0.86
C SER A 59 26.74 -26.87 0.19
N ASN A 60 25.49 -26.45 0.48
CA ASN A 60 24.27 -27.05 -0.01
C ASN A 60 23.59 -26.21 -1.11
N LEU A 61 24.14 -25.03 -1.44
CA LEU A 61 23.52 -24.10 -2.38
C LEU A 61 23.27 -24.75 -3.76
N VAL A 62 24.27 -25.45 -4.31
CA VAL A 62 24.18 -26.08 -5.63
C VAL A 62 23.09 -27.16 -5.64
N SER A 63 23.11 -28.08 -4.67
CA SER A 63 22.11 -29.14 -4.58
C SER A 63 20.69 -28.61 -4.37
N THR A 64 20.56 -27.50 -3.62
CA THR A 64 19.27 -26.83 -3.44
C THR A 64 18.75 -26.22 -4.75
N ILE A 65 19.62 -25.58 -5.53
CA ILE A 65 19.26 -25.04 -6.86
C ILE A 65 18.85 -26.17 -7.81
N GLU A 66 19.61 -27.27 -7.86
CA GLU A 66 19.28 -28.45 -8.68
C GLU A 66 17.91 -29.05 -8.28
N HIS A 67 17.62 -29.09 -6.98
CA HIS A 67 16.32 -29.53 -6.46
C HIS A 67 15.19 -28.62 -6.93
N ILE A 68 15.36 -27.29 -6.81
CA ILE A 68 14.36 -26.30 -7.29
C ILE A 68 14.14 -26.46 -8.80
N ILE A 69 15.19 -26.60 -9.59
CA ILE A 69 15.11 -26.79 -11.06
C ILE A 69 14.25 -28.01 -11.36
N LYS A 70 14.46 -29.12 -10.66
CA LYS A 70 13.71 -30.36 -10.85
C LYS A 70 12.26 -30.24 -10.40
N GLU A 71 12.00 -29.74 -9.18
CA GLU A 71 10.67 -29.60 -8.62
C GLU A 71 9.78 -28.67 -9.46
N GLN A 72 10.35 -27.53 -9.88
CA GLN A 72 9.63 -26.54 -10.65
C GLN A 72 9.65 -26.79 -12.16
N ASN A 73 10.20 -27.92 -12.61
CA ASN A 73 10.34 -28.31 -14.02
C ASN A 73 10.95 -27.18 -14.88
N VAL A 74 12.01 -26.53 -14.38
CA VAL A 74 12.61 -25.38 -15.04
C VAL A 74 13.30 -25.80 -16.32
N ASN A 75 12.86 -25.27 -17.45
CA ASN A 75 13.56 -25.44 -18.72
C ASN A 75 14.79 -24.51 -18.76
N MET A 76 15.98 -25.03 -18.51
CA MET A 76 17.23 -24.28 -18.47
C MET A 76 17.63 -23.68 -19.81
N SER A 77 17.06 -24.13 -20.95
CA SER A 77 17.32 -23.54 -22.27
C SER A 77 16.51 -22.26 -22.54
N THR A 78 15.47 -21.96 -21.75
CA THR A 78 14.69 -20.73 -21.85
C THR A 78 15.59 -19.53 -21.47
N ASN A 79 15.53 -18.45 -22.25
CA ASN A 79 16.18 -17.21 -21.88
C ASN A 79 15.54 -16.60 -20.64
N ALA A 80 16.37 -16.02 -19.76
CA ALA A 80 15.90 -15.33 -18.60
C ALA A 80 16.25 -13.84 -18.67
N VAL A 81 15.29 -13.00 -18.28
CA VAL A 81 15.45 -11.55 -18.18
C VAL A 81 15.13 -11.12 -16.76
N VAL A 82 16.05 -10.38 -16.14
CA VAL A 82 15.84 -9.81 -14.80
C VAL A 82 16.04 -8.31 -14.87
N ILE A 83 15.00 -7.58 -14.45
CA ILE A 83 15.00 -6.13 -14.35
C ILE A 83 15.35 -5.77 -12.91
N THR A 84 16.43 -5.01 -12.70
CA THR A 84 16.91 -4.72 -11.35
C THR A 84 16.80 -3.25 -11.00
N GLY A 85 16.60 -3.00 -9.70
CA GLY A 85 16.60 -1.67 -9.12
C GLY A 85 16.92 -1.72 -7.63
N ARG A 86 17.23 -0.58 -7.05
CA ARG A 86 17.55 -0.45 -5.63
C ARG A 86 17.13 0.91 -5.07
N ASP A 87 16.94 0.95 -3.76
CA ASP A 87 16.77 2.20 -3.03
C ASP A 87 18.12 2.87 -2.67
N THR A 88 18.07 3.89 -1.82
CA THR A 88 19.23 4.71 -1.41
C THR A 88 20.01 4.16 -0.22
N ARG A 89 19.68 2.97 0.33
CA ARG A 89 20.37 2.38 1.48
C ARG A 89 21.84 2.12 1.17
N GLU A 90 22.70 2.36 2.14
CA GLU A 90 24.16 2.18 1.99
C GLU A 90 24.55 0.76 1.58
N SER A 91 23.83 -0.24 2.08
CA SER A 91 24.07 -1.66 1.74
C SER A 91 23.48 -2.08 0.39
N SER A 92 22.59 -1.30 -0.24
CA SER A 92 21.90 -1.67 -1.48
C SER A 92 22.84 -1.97 -2.65
N PRO A 93 23.95 -1.23 -2.91
CA PRO A 93 24.89 -1.56 -3.97
C PRO A 93 25.55 -2.93 -3.77
N THR A 94 25.96 -3.27 -2.54
CA THR A 94 26.60 -4.55 -2.22
C THR A 94 25.63 -5.73 -2.43
N LEU A 95 24.39 -5.59 -1.99
CA LEU A 95 23.35 -6.60 -2.17
C LEU A 95 22.97 -6.77 -3.65
N LEU A 96 22.89 -5.68 -4.40
CA LEU A 96 22.66 -5.74 -5.84
C LEU A 96 23.80 -6.48 -6.55
N ASN A 97 25.06 -6.17 -6.25
CA ASN A 97 26.19 -6.86 -6.84
C ASN A 97 26.17 -8.37 -6.57
N ALA A 98 25.82 -8.78 -5.36
CA ALA A 98 25.63 -10.20 -5.01
C ALA A 98 24.48 -10.85 -5.81
N ALA A 99 23.37 -10.12 -6.02
CA ALA A 99 22.27 -10.59 -6.85
C ALA A 99 22.68 -10.71 -8.33
N LEU A 100 23.41 -9.73 -8.86
CA LEU A 100 23.93 -9.73 -10.23
C LEU A 100 24.86 -10.93 -10.49
N ALA A 101 25.76 -11.24 -9.56
CA ALA A 101 26.62 -12.44 -9.65
C ALA A 101 25.77 -13.73 -9.73
N GLY A 102 24.68 -13.82 -8.97
CA GLY A 102 23.74 -14.95 -9.05
C GLY A 102 23.00 -15.02 -10.39
N ILE A 103 22.62 -13.87 -10.95
CA ILE A 103 21.98 -13.82 -12.27
C ILE A 103 22.95 -14.27 -13.37
N GLU A 104 24.17 -13.79 -13.33
CA GLU A 104 25.24 -14.16 -14.28
C GLU A 104 25.57 -15.67 -14.22
N ALA A 105 25.65 -16.25 -13.01
CA ALA A 105 25.94 -17.67 -12.81
C ALA A 105 24.96 -18.60 -13.54
N LEU A 106 23.68 -18.20 -13.67
CA LEU A 106 22.65 -18.93 -14.43
C LEU A 106 22.41 -18.34 -15.83
N ARG A 107 23.33 -17.48 -16.32
CA ARG A 107 23.27 -16.85 -17.66
C ARG A 107 21.98 -16.09 -17.92
N GLY A 108 21.46 -15.37 -16.91
CA GLY A 108 20.35 -14.44 -17.05
C GLY A 108 20.80 -13.13 -17.70
N PHE A 109 19.95 -12.53 -18.51
CA PHE A 109 20.15 -11.17 -19.02
C PHE A 109 19.66 -10.16 -17.96
N VAL A 110 20.45 -9.12 -17.71
CA VAL A 110 20.13 -8.07 -16.73
C VAL A 110 19.82 -6.76 -17.45
N GLN A 111 18.75 -6.09 -16.98
CA GLN A 111 18.48 -4.70 -17.28
C GLN A 111 18.44 -3.94 -15.94
N ASP A 112 19.52 -3.20 -15.63
CA ASP A 112 19.65 -2.46 -14.37
C ASP A 112 19.20 -1.01 -14.54
N PHE A 113 18.23 -0.58 -13.72
CA PHE A 113 17.72 0.79 -13.67
C PHE A 113 18.36 1.63 -12.54
N GLY A 114 19.27 1.03 -11.76
CA GLY A 114 19.96 1.75 -10.68
C GLY A 114 19.05 2.13 -9.53
N ILE A 115 19.05 3.42 -9.17
CA ILE A 115 18.21 3.95 -8.08
C ILE A 115 16.82 4.27 -8.62
N VAL A 116 15.82 3.53 -8.16
CA VAL A 116 14.40 3.69 -8.53
C VAL A 116 13.51 3.43 -7.32
N THR A 117 12.25 3.92 -7.38
CA THR A 117 11.24 3.54 -6.40
C THR A 117 10.76 2.11 -6.67
N THR A 118 10.22 1.45 -5.63
CA THR A 118 9.62 0.12 -5.79
C THR A 118 8.50 0.14 -6.86
N PRO A 119 7.54 1.08 -6.84
CA PRO A 119 6.50 1.13 -7.87
C PRO A 119 7.01 1.37 -9.29
N GLN A 120 8.08 2.15 -9.47
CA GLN A 120 8.71 2.32 -10.77
C GLN A 120 9.24 1.00 -11.32
N LEU A 121 9.86 0.17 -10.48
CA LEU A 121 10.35 -1.14 -10.92
C LEU A 121 9.20 -2.08 -11.29
N HIS A 122 8.12 -2.11 -10.51
CA HIS A 122 6.90 -2.86 -10.84
C HIS A 122 6.30 -2.43 -12.19
N TYR A 123 6.22 -1.12 -12.42
CA TYR A 123 5.79 -0.55 -13.69
C TYR A 123 6.68 -1.00 -14.87
N LEU A 124 7.99 -0.94 -14.72
CA LEU A 124 8.94 -1.36 -15.76
C LEU A 124 8.78 -2.85 -16.12
N VAL A 125 8.55 -3.70 -15.13
CA VAL A 125 8.35 -5.15 -15.34
C VAL A 125 7.07 -5.40 -16.16
N VAL A 126 5.94 -4.83 -15.77
CA VAL A 126 4.68 -5.03 -16.53
C VAL A 126 4.76 -4.44 -17.93
N CYS A 127 5.35 -3.27 -18.09
CA CYS A 127 5.50 -2.65 -19.41
C CYS A 127 6.36 -3.50 -20.36
N THR A 128 7.45 -4.07 -19.85
CA THR A 128 8.31 -4.98 -20.62
C THR A 128 7.54 -6.23 -21.03
N ASN A 129 6.83 -6.87 -20.13
CA ASN A 129 6.12 -8.13 -20.40
C ASN A 129 4.85 -7.94 -21.25
N THR A 130 4.28 -6.75 -21.27
CA THR A 130 3.11 -6.41 -22.10
C THR A 130 3.48 -5.77 -23.45
N ASN A 131 4.78 -5.75 -23.80
CA ASN A 131 5.30 -5.12 -25.00
C ASN A 131 4.82 -3.67 -25.16
N GLY A 132 4.78 -2.93 -24.07
CA GLY A 132 4.38 -1.52 -24.04
C GLY A 132 2.87 -1.25 -24.04
N SER A 133 2.00 -2.26 -24.01
CA SER A 133 0.54 -2.01 -23.97
C SER A 133 0.06 -1.40 -22.66
N TYR A 134 0.77 -1.66 -21.55
CA TYR A 134 0.53 -1.00 -20.26
C TYR A 134 1.14 0.41 -20.20
N GLY A 135 2.29 0.62 -20.83
CA GLY A 135 3.05 1.87 -20.91
C GLY A 135 4.44 1.63 -21.50
N ASP A 136 5.17 2.70 -21.81
CA ASP A 136 6.56 2.60 -22.27
C ASP A 136 7.46 2.08 -21.14
N PRO A 137 8.28 1.01 -21.33
CA PRO A 137 9.11 0.40 -20.30
C PRO A 137 10.36 1.24 -19.96
N THR A 138 10.16 2.52 -19.64
CA THR A 138 11.18 3.49 -19.26
C THR A 138 10.69 4.35 -18.07
N LEU A 139 11.61 4.94 -17.31
CA LEU A 139 11.24 5.92 -16.27
C LEU A 139 10.56 7.16 -16.89
N TYR A 140 10.97 7.56 -18.08
CA TYR A 140 10.30 8.59 -18.84
C TYR A 140 8.83 8.23 -19.09
N GLY A 141 8.57 7.01 -19.58
CA GLY A 141 7.20 6.50 -19.82
C GLY A 141 6.34 6.49 -18.56
N TYR A 142 6.91 6.13 -17.41
CA TYR A 142 6.23 6.21 -16.12
C TYR A 142 5.78 7.64 -15.80
N TYR A 143 6.70 8.61 -15.84
CA TYR A 143 6.37 9.99 -15.53
C TYR A 143 5.37 10.61 -16.53
N VAL A 144 5.55 10.34 -17.82
CA VAL A 144 4.65 10.85 -18.87
C VAL A 144 3.24 10.29 -18.69
N LYS A 145 3.10 8.97 -18.54
CA LYS A 145 1.78 8.33 -18.36
C LYS A 145 0.98 8.96 -17.23
N LEU A 146 1.57 9.05 -16.04
CA LEU A 146 0.89 9.59 -14.86
C LEU A 146 0.59 11.10 -15.01
N SER A 147 1.57 11.89 -15.46
CA SER A 147 1.43 13.35 -15.53
C SER A 147 0.48 13.80 -16.63
N GLU A 148 0.46 13.16 -17.79
CA GLU A 148 -0.46 13.51 -18.87
C GLU A 148 -1.91 13.22 -18.49
N ALA A 149 -2.17 12.05 -17.91
CA ALA A 149 -3.49 11.70 -17.42
C ALA A 149 -3.97 12.66 -16.32
N PHE A 150 -3.11 12.97 -15.35
CA PHE A 150 -3.39 13.94 -14.29
C PHE A 150 -3.74 15.32 -14.83
N LYS A 151 -2.92 15.85 -15.74
CA LYS A 151 -3.15 17.17 -16.37
C LYS A 151 -4.43 17.17 -17.19
N TYR A 152 -4.68 16.10 -17.97
CA TYR A 152 -5.89 15.98 -18.80
C TYR A 152 -7.17 16.05 -17.96
N ILE A 153 -7.24 15.33 -16.85
CA ILE A 153 -8.41 15.36 -15.98
C ILE A 153 -8.63 16.78 -15.43
N ARG A 154 -7.58 17.43 -14.99
CA ARG A 154 -7.66 18.75 -14.34
C ARG A 154 -7.95 19.91 -15.29
N GLN A 155 -7.48 19.86 -16.54
CA GLN A 155 -7.74 20.91 -17.55
C GLN A 155 -9.22 21.17 -17.80
N ASN A 156 -10.06 20.15 -17.62
CA ASN A 156 -11.49 20.22 -17.88
C ASN A 156 -12.33 20.44 -16.61
N MET A 157 -11.69 20.78 -15.50
CA MET A 157 -12.35 21.02 -14.21
C MET A 157 -12.11 22.45 -13.77
N VAL A 158 -13.19 23.14 -13.36
CA VAL A 158 -13.08 24.46 -12.73
C VAL A 158 -13.01 24.26 -11.23
N ASN A 159 -11.91 24.69 -10.62
CA ASN A 159 -11.80 24.73 -9.17
C ASN A 159 -12.55 25.97 -8.63
N ASN A 160 -13.75 25.75 -8.11
CA ASN A 160 -14.60 26.79 -7.51
C ASN A 160 -14.65 26.69 -5.97
N GLY A 161 -13.80 25.87 -5.35
CA GLY A 161 -13.86 25.57 -3.92
C GLY A 161 -12.63 26.03 -3.15
N GLN A 162 -12.32 25.28 -2.09
CA GLN A 162 -11.23 25.56 -1.14
C GLN A 162 -9.88 24.97 -1.56
N TYR A 163 -9.85 24.10 -2.60
CA TYR A 163 -8.62 23.41 -3.02
C TYR A 163 -7.50 24.40 -3.35
N VAL A 164 -6.35 24.20 -2.71
CA VAL A 164 -5.10 24.91 -3.00
C VAL A 164 -4.14 23.92 -3.69
N ALA A 165 -3.59 24.33 -4.85
CA ALA A 165 -2.67 23.48 -5.61
C ALA A 165 -1.24 23.53 -5.01
N GLU A 166 -1.12 23.21 -3.73
CA GLU A 166 0.12 23.13 -2.97
C GLU A 166 0.09 21.93 -2.03
N LEU A 167 1.20 21.20 -1.94
CA LEU A 167 1.40 20.08 -1.03
C LEU A 167 2.78 20.17 -0.38
N LEU A 168 2.84 20.01 0.95
CA LEU A 168 4.10 19.82 1.67
C LEU A 168 4.34 18.32 1.78
N LEU A 169 5.44 17.82 1.24
CA LEU A 169 5.76 16.39 1.14
C LEU A 169 7.00 16.03 1.95
N ASP A 170 6.84 15.14 2.92
CA ASP A 170 7.94 14.45 3.59
C ASP A 170 8.35 13.23 2.77
N ALA A 171 9.58 13.22 2.26
CA ALA A 171 10.13 12.15 1.42
C ALA A 171 10.99 11.13 2.20
N ALA A 172 10.87 11.08 3.53
CA ALA A 172 11.49 10.09 4.42
C ALA A 172 13.04 9.96 4.29
N ASN A 173 13.72 10.94 3.69
CA ASN A 173 15.12 10.84 3.24
C ASN A 173 15.38 9.64 2.30
N GLY A 174 14.33 9.18 1.59
CA GLY A 174 14.32 8.01 0.73
C GLY A 174 14.50 8.31 -0.75
N VAL A 175 14.35 7.27 -1.57
CA VAL A 175 14.47 7.36 -3.04
C VAL A 175 13.37 8.24 -3.65
N GLY A 176 12.23 8.38 -2.98
CA GLY A 176 11.13 9.22 -3.41
C GLY A 176 11.52 10.70 -3.59
N ALA A 177 12.48 11.20 -2.81
CA ALA A 177 12.95 12.58 -2.94
C ALA A 177 13.52 12.92 -4.33
N ASN A 178 14.34 12.03 -4.88
CA ASN A 178 14.90 12.21 -6.22
C ASN A 178 13.84 11.99 -7.31
N ALA A 179 13.00 10.99 -7.13
CA ALA A 179 11.95 10.67 -8.09
C ALA A 179 10.90 11.80 -8.20
N ILE A 180 10.49 12.43 -7.09
CA ILE A 180 9.52 13.52 -7.11
C ILE A 180 10.10 14.81 -7.73
N ARG A 181 11.39 15.11 -7.52
CA ARG A 181 12.06 16.23 -8.17
C ARG A 181 12.06 16.09 -9.70
N GLU A 182 12.33 14.89 -10.19
CA GLU A 182 12.24 14.59 -11.63
C GLU A 182 10.79 14.69 -12.10
N PHE A 183 9.85 14.13 -11.34
CA PHE A 183 8.43 14.10 -11.70
C PHE A 183 7.83 15.51 -11.80
N GLN A 184 8.28 16.46 -10.98
CA GLN A 184 7.83 17.86 -11.05
C GLN A 184 8.05 18.49 -12.43
N ASN A 185 9.08 18.08 -13.18
CA ASN A 185 9.32 18.54 -14.55
C ASN A 185 8.16 18.17 -15.50
N TYR A 186 7.48 17.05 -15.23
CA TYR A 186 6.36 16.55 -16.02
C TYR A 186 5.00 17.06 -15.55
N ILE A 187 4.81 17.21 -14.24
CA ILE A 187 3.57 17.76 -13.64
C ILE A 187 3.44 19.24 -13.96
N GLY A 188 4.56 19.98 -14.02
CA GLY A 188 4.60 21.42 -14.26
C GLY A 188 3.91 22.21 -13.15
N THR A 189 3.11 23.20 -13.54
CA THR A 189 2.42 24.11 -12.60
C THR A 189 1.07 23.58 -12.10
N ALA A 190 0.71 22.33 -12.41
CA ALA A 190 -0.59 21.78 -12.01
C ALA A 190 -0.72 21.65 -10.48
N ILE A 191 0.40 21.41 -9.79
CA ILE A 191 0.50 21.44 -8.33
C ILE A 191 1.95 21.81 -7.93
N ALA A 192 2.10 22.62 -6.90
CA ALA A 192 3.40 22.91 -6.28
C ALA A 192 3.65 21.89 -5.16
N ILE A 193 4.72 21.09 -5.28
CA ILE A 193 5.11 20.11 -4.26
C ILE A 193 6.40 20.59 -3.60
N ASN A 194 6.31 20.95 -2.33
CA ASN A 194 7.44 21.36 -1.51
C ASN A 194 7.98 20.15 -0.74
N VAL A 195 9.17 19.68 -1.10
CA VAL A 195 9.76 18.45 -0.58
C VAL A 195 10.64 18.71 0.63
N TYR A 196 10.47 17.90 1.67
CA TYR A 196 11.24 17.92 2.93
C TYR A 196 11.76 16.52 3.24
N ASN A 197 12.76 16.43 4.12
CA ASN A 197 13.49 15.18 4.38
C ASN A 197 13.90 14.52 3.06
N ASP A 198 14.65 15.27 2.27
CA ASP A 198 14.86 15.03 0.85
C ASP A 198 16.22 14.37 0.53
N GLY A 199 16.80 13.68 1.51
CA GLY A 199 18.00 12.88 1.36
C GLY A 199 19.20 13.29 2.22
N ASP A 200 19.14 14.44 2.91
CA ASP A 200 20.23 14.93 3.76
C ASP A 200 20.24 14.29 5.17
N GLY A 201 19.22 13.51 5.50
CA GLY A 201 19.01 12.89 6.80
C GLY A 201 19.11 11.36 6.76
N LYS A 202 18.81 10.75 7.92
CA LYS A 202 18.72 9.28 8.03
C LYS A 202 17.38 8.79 7.49
N LEU A 203 17.44 7.78 6.60
CA LEU A 203 16.28 7.15 5.98
C LEU A 203 15.27 6.64 7.04
N ASN A 204 14.00 7.02 6.89
CA ASN A 204 12.88 6.63 7.77
C ASN A 204 13.11 6.92 9.28
N HIS A 205 14.01 7.83 9.63
CA HIS A 205 14.30 8.16 11.03
C HIS A 205 13.56 9.42 11.46
N MET A 206 12.56 9.25 12.31
CA MET A 206 11.64 10.31 12.77
C MET A 206 10.94 11.05 11.61
N CYS A 207 10.78 10.37 10.49
CA CYS A 207 10.10 10.83 9.28
C CYS A 207 9.58 9.63 8.49
N GLY A 208 8.78 9.88 7.47
CA GLY A 208 8.19 8.85 6.63
C GLY A 208 6.81 8.39 7.09
N ALA A 209 6.06 7.80 6.16
CA ALA A 209 4.65 7.44 6.34
C ALA A 209 4.38 6.56 7.56
N ASP A 210 5.24 5.56 7.83
CA ASP A 210 5.07 4.67 8.99
C ASP A 210 5.30 5.42 10.33
N TYR A 211 6.33 6.27 10.39
CA TYR A 211 6.58 7.09 11.56
C TYR A 211 5.39 8.00 11.88
N VAL A 212 4.91 8.74 10.89
CA VAL A 212 3.79 9.68 11.06
C VAL A 212 2.50 8.94 11.44
N LYS A 213 2.23 7.79 10.82
CA LYS A 213 1.08 6.94 11.14
C LYS A 213 1.11 6.43 12.58
N VAL A 214 2.27 5.94 13.02
CA VAL A 214 2.40 5.27 14.33
C VAL A 214 2.51 6.28 15.47
N GLN A 215 3.32 7.33 15.28
CA GLN A 215 3.57 8.33 16.34
C GLN A 215 2.48 9.42 16.38
N GLN A 216 1.73 9.62 15.30
CA GLN A 216 0.73 10.68 15.16
C GLN A 216 1.31 12.08 15.50
N VAL A 217 2.50 12.34 14.95
CA VAL A 217 3.19 13.63 15.03
C VAL A 217 3.81 13.97 13.67
N PRO A 218 4.05 15.26 13.38
CA PRO A 218 4.75 15.65 12.17
C PRO A 218 6.16 15.07 12.10
N PRO A 219 6.71 14.88 10.87
CA PRO A 219 8.11 14.49 10.69
C PRO A 219 9.08 15.52 11.27
N ILE A 220 10.28 15.06 11.63
CA ILE A 220 11.37 15.98 12.04
C ILE A 220 11.71 16.93 10.89
N ASN A 221 12.10 18.18 11.22
CA ASN A 221 12.48 19.22 10.25
C ASN A 221 11.40 19.56 9.23
N PHE A 222 10.13 19.29 9.54
CA PHE A 222 9.00 19.57 8.68
C PHE A 222 8.32 20.90 9.07
N PRO A 223 7.99 21.79 8.14
CA PRO A 223 7.37 23.06 8.47
C PRO A 223 5.94 22.86 8.95
N LEU A 224 5.61 23.45 10.07
CA LEU A 224 4.26 23.42 10.63
C LEU A 224 3.53 24.71 10.25
N LYS A 225 2.53 24.59 9.39
CA LYS A 225 1.57 25.64 9.06
C LYS A 225 0.18 25.11 9.33
N SER A 226 -0.64 25.91 10.01
CA SER A 226 -2.01 25.52 10.34
C SER A 226 -2.86 25.34 9.09
N ASN A 227 -3.64 24.27 9.07
CA ASN A 227 -4.61 23.95 8.02
C ASN A 227 -3.99 23.77 6.61
N VAL A 228 -2.68 23.50 6.54
CA VAL A 228 -1.98 23.22 5.26
C VAL A 228 -1.92 21.71 5.05
N ARG A 229 -2.27 21.27 3.84
CA ARG A 229 -2.22 19.88 3.43
C ARG A 229 -0.78 19.37 3.35
N CYS A 230 -0.50 18.32 4.10
CA CYS A 230 0.79 17.67 4.18
C CYS A 230 0.64 16.18 3.83
N ALA A 231 1.67 15.60 3.25
CA ALA A 231 1.76 14.16 3.02
C ALA A 231 3.13 13.63 3.43
N SER A 232 3.20 12.36 3.74
CA SER A 232 4.45 11.64 4.03
C SER A 232 4.46 10.33 3.27
N ILE A 233 5.58 10.05 2.60
CA ILE A 233 5.84 8.79 1.90
C ILE A 233 6.91 8.00 2.65
N ASP A 234 7.09 6.72 2.33
CA ASP A 234 8.15 5.91 2.93
C ASP A 234 9.41 5.81 2.06
N GLY A 235 10.40 5.06 2.54
CA GLY A 235 11.75 5.04 1.97
C GLY A 235 11.86 4.59 0.52
N ASP A 236 10.96 3.73 0.02
CA ASP A 236 10.90 3.27 -1.37
C ASP A 236 9.66 3.76 -2.13
N ALA A 237 8.88 4.67 -1.50
CA ALA A 237 7.75 5.39 -2.06
C ALA A 237 6.60 4.48 -2.54
N ASP A 238 6.32 3.39 -1.81
CA ASP A 238 5.17 2.53 -2.06
C ASP A 238 3.98 2.80 -1.14
N ARG A 239 4.11 3.77 -0.19
CA ARG A 239 3.08 4.21 0.77
C ARG A 239 2.97 5.72 0.81
N ILE A 240 1.74 6.20 1.03
CA ILE A 240 1.46 7.61 1.29
C ILE A 240 0.38 7.75 2.34
N ILE A 241 0.55 8.71 3.24
CA ILE A 241 -0.47 9.19 4.17
C ILE A 241 -0.53 10.71 4.13
N TYR A 242 -1.68 11.26 4.51
CA TYR A 242 -1.87 12.70 4.61
C TYR A 242 -2.05 13.11 6.07
N PHE A 243 -1.69 14.35 6.38
CA PHE A 243 -1.87 14.92 7.70
C PHE A 243 -1.92 16.45 7.64
N TYR A 244 -2.35 17.08 8.72
CA TYR A 244 -2.24 18.50 8.91
C TYR A 244 -2.23 18.85 10.41
N MET A 245 -1.84 20.09 10.71
CA MET A 245 -2.00 20.69 12.04
C MET A 245 -3.15 21.69 11.98
N ASP A 246 -4.04 21.69 12.99
CA ASP A 246 -5.08 22.71 13.09
C ASP A 246 -4.57 24.01 13.75
N GLU A 247 -5.45 24.98 13.93
CA GLU A 247 -5.13 26.27 14.55
C GLU A 247 -4.72 26.14 16.03
N ASP A 248 -5.17 25.08 16.70
CA ASP A 248 -4.84 24.75 18.08
C ASP A 248 -3.57 23.90 18.20
N ASN A 249 -2.82 23.70 17.10
CA ASN A 249 -1.65 22.81 16.99
C ASN A 249 -1.96 21.35 17.30
N LYS A 250 -3.17 20.90 17.07
CA LYS A 250 -3.53 19.50 17.16
C LYS A 250 -3.21 18.80 15.84
N PHE A 251 -2.62 17.61 15.94
CA PHE A 251 -2.31 16.76 14.79
C PHE A 251 -3.55 16.01 14.31
N HIS A 252 -3.75 16.01 13.00
CA HIS A 252 -4.83 15.30 12.30
C HIS A 252 -4.23 14.37 11.24
N LEU A 253 -4.64 13.10 11.26
CA LEU A 253 -4.14 12.07 10.36
C LEU A 253 -5.25 11.67 9.38
N LEU A 254 -4.90 11.63 8.10
CA LEU A 254 -5.73 11.05 7.03
C LEU A 254 -4.92 9.90 6.40
N ASP A 255 -5.15 8.72 6.91
CA ASP A 255 -4.41 7.51 6.59
C ASP A 255 -4.97 6.75 5.37
N GLY A 256 -4.50 5.51 5.15
CA GLY A 256 -4.94 4.68 4.04
C GLY A 256 -6.45 4.42 4.02
N ASP A 257 -7.12 4.35 5.17
CA ASP A 257 -8.58 4.19 5.23
C ASP A 257 -9.30 5.43 4.67
N ARG A 258 -8.75 6.62 4.97
CA ARG A 258 -9.27 7.90 4.46
C ARG A 258 -9.05 8.04 2.96
N ILE A 259 -7.87 7.64 2.47
CA ILE A 259 -7.55 7.62 1.04
C ILE A 259 -8.50 6.68 0.30
N ALA A 260 -8.66 5.44 0.78
CA ALA A 260 -9.56 4.46 0.19
C ALA A 260 -11.01 4.95 0.12
N THR A 261 -11.49 5.58 1.19
CA THR A 261 -12.87 6.09 1.27
C THR A 261 -13.09 7.25 0.30
N LEU A 262 -12.14 8.18 0.19
CA LEU A 262 -12.19 9.30 -0.75
C LEU A 262 -12.25 8.80 -2.20
N ILE A 263 -11.40 7.84 -2.55
CA ILE A 263 -11.36 7.22 -3.87
C ILE A 263 -12.68 6.48 -4.15
N ALA A 264 -13.19 5.71 -3.19
CA ALA A 264 -14.42 4.94 -3.33
C ALA A 264 -15.63 5.83 -3.61
N GLU A 265 -15.77 6.94 -2.88
CA GLU A 265 -16.84 7.91 -3.10
C GLU A 265 -16.77 8.50 -4.51
N TYR A 266 -15.59 8.97 -4.93
CA TYR A 266 -15.42 9.59 -6.23
C TYR A 266 -15.64 8.63 -7.40
N LEU A 267 -15.13 7.41 -7.32
CA LEU A 267 -15.36 6.40 -8.36
C LEU A 267 -16.85 6.03 -8.45
N LYS A 268 -17.55 5.93 -7.32
CA LYS A 268 -18.98 5.70 -7.30
C LYS A 268 -19.75 6.83 -8.00
N GLU A 269 -19.41 8.09 -7.72
CA GLU A 269 -20.01 9.26 -8.39
C GLU A 269 -19.79 9.17 -9.92
N LEU A 270 -18.57 8.88 -10.37
CA LEU A 270 -18.28 8.76 -11.80
C LEU A 270 -19.01 7.58 -12.48
N LEU A 271 -19.16 6.45 -11.78
CA LEU A 271 -19.96 5.32 -12.29
C LEU A 271 -21.43 5.69 -12.46
N GLN A 272 -21.99 6.42 -11.51
CA GLN A 272 -23.37 6.94 -11.60
C GLN A 272 -23.51 7.96 -12.74
N GLU A 273 -22.59 8.94 -12.84
CA GLU A 273 -22.58 9.94 -13.89
C GLU A 273 -22.41 9.34 -15.31
N SER A 274 -21.64 8.27 -15.43
CA SER A 274 -21.40 7.57 -16.71
C SER A 274 -22.47 6.54 -17.07
N ASN A 275 -23.44 6.30 -16.15
CA ASN A 275 -24.48 5.28 -16.29
C ASN A 275 -23.91 3.88 -16.57
N LEU A 276 -22.77 3.56 -15.97
CA LEU A 276 -22.11 2.27 -16.09
C LEU A 276 -22.44 1.36 -14.91
N SER A 277 -22.99 0.19 -15.20
CA SER A 277 -23.28 -0.84 -14.20
C SER A 277 -22.07 -1.74 -13.99
N LEU A 278 -21.08 -1.26 -13.21
CA LEU A 278 -19.86 -1.96 -12.86
C LEU A 278 -19.80 -2.15 -11.34
N GLN A 279 -19.32 -3.32 -10.90
CA GLN A 279 -19.22 -3.66 -9.49
C GLN A 279 -17.97 -3.03 -8.88
N LEU A 280 -18.17 -1.94 -8.14
CA LEU A 280 -17.13 -1.35 -7.28
C LEU A 280 -17.10 -2.07 -5.94
N GLY A 281 -15.92 -2.44 -5.47
CA GLY A 281 -15.72 -3.04 -4.15
C GLY A 281 -14.49 -2.49 -3.45
N LEU A 282 -14.51 -2.52 -2.11
CA LEU A 282 -13.39 -2.09 -1.28
C LEU A 282 -12.91 -3.23 -0.39
N VAL A 283 -11.60 -3.41 -0.31
CA VAL A 283 -10.97 -4.46 0.50
C VAL A 283 -10.15 -3.84 1.61
N GLN A 284 -10.39 -4.30 2.84
CA GLN A 284 -9.76 -3.81 4.06
C GLN A 284 -9.18 -4.97 4.87
N THR A 285 -8.28 -4.66 5.80
CA THR A 285 -7.88 -5.58 6.87
C THR A 285 -8.70 -5.33 8.13
N ALA A 286 -8.55 -6.20 9.14
CA ALA A 286 -9.19 -6.01 10.43
C ALA A 286 -8.77 -4.70 11.15
N TYR A 287 -7.64 -4.10 10.75
CA TYR A 287 -7.13 -2.85 11.32
C TYR A 287 -7.81 -1.59 10.79
N ALA A 288 -8.63 -1.69 9.74
CA ALA A 288 -9.40 -0.55 9.26
C ALA A 288 -10.37 -0.05 10.34
N ASN A 289 -10.51 1.27 10.46
CA ASN A 289 -11.39 1.90 11.42
C ASN A 289 -12.86 1.54 11.15
N GLY A 290 -13.61 1.19 12.19
CA GLY A 290 -15.02 0.81 12.06
C GLY A 290 -15.90 1.90 11.46
N SER A 291 -15.59 3.18 11.67
CA SER A 291 -16.31 4.29 11.03
C SER A 291 -16.05 4.34 9.52
N SER A 292 -14.85 4.02 9.05
CA SER A 292 -14.56 3.90 7.62
C SER A 292 -15.41 2.79 6.99
N THR A 293 -15.40 1.61 7.59
CA THR A 293 -16.21 0.47 7.13
C THR A 293 -17.72 0.81 7.10
N ASP A 294 -18.20 1.45 8.15
CA ASP A 294 -19.60 1.90 8.26
C ASP A 294 -19.97 2.91 7.17
N TYR A 295 -19.13 3.92 6.95
CA TYR A 295 -19.36 4.94 5.93
C TYR A 295 -19.41 4.33 4.53
N ILE A 296 -18.45 3.46 4.18
CA ILE A 296 -18.41 2.79 2.88
C ILE A 296 -19.62 1.87 2.67
N SER A 297 -19.96 1.05 3.68
CA SER A 297 -21.03 0.07 3.56
C SER A 297 -22.43 0.70 3.61
N ASN A 298 -22.68 1.63 4.54
CA ASN A 298 -24.01 2.14 4.85
C ASN A 298 -24.32 3.47 4.15
N VAL A 299 -23.33 4.36 4.00
CA VAL A 299 -23.52 5.66 3.32
C VAL A 299 -23.24 5.53 1.84
N LEU A 300 -22.05 5.01 1.48
CA LEU A 300 -21.70 4.81 0.08
C LEU A 300 -22.34 3.57 -0.54
N GLN A 301 -22.87 2.63 0.25
CA GLN A 301 -23.46 1.37 -0.23
C GLN A 301 -22.53 0.61 -1.19
N ILE A 302 -21.24 0.58 -0.86
CA ILE A 302 -20.21 -0.16 -1.59
C ILE A 302 -19.89 -1.43 -0.80
N PRO A 303 -19.85 -2.62 -1.44
CA PRO A 303 -19.42 -3.85 -0.80
C PRO A 303 -18.02 -3.74 -0.20
N VAL A 304 -17.87 -4.12 1.07
CA VAL A 304 -16.59 -4.17 1.77
C VAL A 304 -16.22 -5.62 2.07
N ALA A 305 -15.05 -6.04 1.63
CA ALA A 305 -14.46 -7.32 1.99
C ALA A 305 -13.33 -7.12 3.01
N CYS A 306 -13.32 -7.95 4.06
CA CYS A 306 -12.22 -7.96 5.02
C CYS A 306 -11.38 -9.22 4.80
N VAL A 307 -10.07 -9.04 4.68
CA VAL A 307 -9.09 -10.12 4.46
C VAL A 307 -7.99 -10.10 5.52
N SER A 308 -7.24 -11.18 5.61
CA SER A 308 -6.06 -11.25 6.46
C SER A 308 -5.05 -10.16 6.11
N THR A 309 -4.30 -9.68 7.11
CA THR A 309 -3.26 -8.68 6.89
C THR A 309 -2.16 -9.22 5.97
N GLY A 310 -1.74 -8.38 5.06
CA GLY A 310 -0.74 -8.66 4.04
C GLY A 310 -1.27 -8.27 2.67
N ILE A 311 -0.54 -7.41 2.00
CA ILE A 311 -0.98 -6.74 0.77
C ILE A 311 -1.44 -7.72 -0.33
N LYS A 312 -0.86 -8.94 -0.40
CA LYS A 312 -1.26 -9.97 -1.35
C LYS A 312 -2.71 -10.42 -1.16
N HIS A 313 -3.17 -10.51 0.09
CA HIS A 313 -4.55 -10.90 0.38
C HIS A 313 -5.53 -9.81 -0.08
N LEU A 314 -5.15 -8.54 0.14
CA LEU A 314 -5.95 -7.40 -0.33
C LEU A 314 -5.99 -7.36 -1.85
N HIS A 315 -4.85 -7.45 -2.51
CA HIS A 315 -4.73 -7.43 -3.97
C HIS A 315 -5.57 -8.54 -4.63
N ASN A 316 -5.37 -9.80 -4.19
CA ASN A 316 -6.11 -10.93 -4.74
C ASN A 316 -7.63 -10.80 -4.56
N LYS A 317 -8.07 -10.28 -3.42
CA LYS A 317 -9.50 -10.05 -3.17
C LYS A 317 -10.06 -8.91 -4.00
N ALA A 318 -9.28 -7.86 -4.22
CA ALA A 318 -9.69 -6.72 -5.05
C ALA A 318 -9.91 -7.11 -6.52
N LEU A 319 -9.15 -8.09 -7.04
CA LEU A 319 -9.34 -8.64 -8.40
C LEU A 319 -10.70 -9.33 -8.62
N GLU A 320 -11.44 -9.68 -7.57
CA GLU A 320 -12.77 -10.27 -7.71
C GLU A 320 -13.83 -9.26 -8.18
N PHE A 321 -13.63 -7.95 -7.89
CA PHE A 321 -14.53 -6.87 -8.31
C PHE A 321 -14.19 -6.38 -9.72
N ASP A 322 -15.12 -5.72 -10.39
CA ASP A 322 -14.84 -5.06 -11.67
C ASP A 322 -13.88 -3.88 -11.47
N ILE A 323 -14.08 -3.15 -10.35
CA ILE A 323 -13.18 -2.13 -9.84
C ILE A 323 -12.93 -2.46 -8.36
N GLY A 324 -11.72 -2.84 -8.01
CA GLY A 324 -11.34 -3.21 -6.65
C GLY A 324 -10.39 -2.18 -6.03
N ILE A 325 -10.83 -1.54 -4.95
CA ILE A 325 -10.00 -0.61 -4.17
C ILE A 325 -9.45 -1.37 -2.97
N TYR A 326 -8.17 -1.22 -2.69
CA TYR A 326 -7.60 -1.71 -1.44
C TYR A 326 -6.52 -0.78 -0.90
N PHE A 327 -6.55 -0.56 0.41
CA PHE A 327 -5.51 0.13 1.15
C PHE A 327 -5.33 -0.52 2.53
N GLU A 328 -4.10 -0.61 2.98
CA GLU A 328 -3.79 -0.77 4.39
C GLU A 328 -3.78 0.61 5.08
N ALA A 329 -4.06 0.65 6.37
CA ALA A 329 -4.05 1.91 7.13
C ALA A 329 -2.69 2.64 7.12
N ASN A 330 -1.59 1.95 6.77
CA ASN A 330 -0.27 2.55 6.60
C ASN A 330 -0.09 3.30 5.27
N GLY A 331 -1.13 3.37 4.42
CA GLY A 331 -1.12 4.07 3.15
C GLY A 331 -0.60 3.27 1.96
N HIS A 332 -0.34 1.96 2.11
CA HIS A 332 -0.02 1.09 0.99
C HIS A 332 -1.29 0.56 0.34
N GLY A 333 -1.54 0.89 -0.90
CA GLY A 333 -2.75 0.47 -1.59
C GLY A 333 -2.80 0.95 -3.03
N THR A 334 -3.85 0.57 -3.75
CA THR A 334 -4.14 1.03 -5.13
C THR A 334 -5.56 0.66 -5.54
N VAL A 335 -5.90 0.94 -6.80
CA VAL A 335 -7.17 0.55 -7.44
C VAL A 335 -6.89 -0.35 -8.64
N LEU A 336 -7.62 -1.44 -8.73
CA LEU A 336 -7.52 -2.40 -9.82
C LEU A 336 -8.77 -2.34 -10.69
N PHE A 337 -8.57 -2.37 -12.01
CA PHE A 337 -9.64 -2.45 -13.00
C PHE A 337 -9.46 -3.71 -13.83
N LYS A 338 -10.50 -4.54 -13.92
CA LYS A 338 -10.47 -5.68 -14.86
C LYS A 338 -10.33 -5.19 -16.31
N GLU A 339 -9.67 -5.97 -17.14
CA GLU A 339 -9.55 -5.66 -18.59
C GLU A 339 -10.92 -5.45 -19.23
N THR A 340 -11.88 -6.30 -18.92
CA THR A 340 -13.28 -6.19 -19.40
C THR A 340 -13.94 -4.87 -18.95
N THR A 341 -13.61 -4.37 -17.77
CA THR A 341 -14.07 -3.08 -17.26
C THR A 341 -13.49 -1.93 -18.06
N ILE A 342 -12.19 -1.97 -18.33
CA ILE A 342 -11.50 -0.97 -19.17
C ILE A 342 -12.10 -0.92 -20.58
N GLU A 343 -12.36 -2.08 -21.18
CA GLU A 343 -13.03 -2.14 -22.48
C GLU A 343 -14.46 -1.59 -22.44
N THR A 344 -15.21 -1.86 -21.38
CA THR A 344 -16.57 -1.33 -21.19
C THR A 344 -16.54 0.20 -21.12
N ILE A 345 -15.62 0.77 -20.36
CA ILE A 345 -15.44 2.23 -20.26
C ILE A 345 -15.05 2.83 -21.63
N LYS A 346 -14.11 2.20 -22.35
CA LYS A 346 -13.73 2.66 -23.71
C LYS A 346 -14.91 2.64 -24.68
N LYS A 347 -15.73 1.59 -24.68
CA LYS A 347 -16.94 1.49 -25.51
C LYS A 347 -17.96 2.57 -25.15
N ALA A 348 -18.13 2.89 -23.86
CA ALA A 348 -19.05 3.95 -23.42
C ALA A 348 -18.68 5.33 -23.98
N ILE A 349 -17.39 5.65 -24.08
CA ILE A 349 -16.91 6.94 -24.60
C ILE A 349 -17.34 7.16 -26.08
N ILE A 350 -17.36 6.10 -26.89
CA ILE A 350 -17.67 6.17 -28.31
C ILE A 350 -19.12 5.80 -28.64
N ASN A 351 -19.91 5.32 -27.66
CA ASN A 351 -21.30 4.90 -27.89
C ASN A 351 -22.18 6.11 -28.29
N PRO A 352 -22.81 6.11 -29.49
CA PRO A 352 -23.64 7.22 -29.94
C PRO A 352 -24.91 7.44 -29.05
N GLU A 353 -25.37 6.39 -28.38
CA GLU A 353 -26.58 6.46 -27.53
C GLU A 353 -26.35 7.16 -26.20
N GLN A 354 -25.10 7.27 -25.74
CA GLN A 354 -24.77 7.97 -24.50
C GLN A 354 -24.75 9.49 -24.67
N SER A 355 -25.24 10.19 -23.66
CA SER A 355 -25.19 11.65 -23.56
C SER A 355 -23.74 12.19 -23.47
N THR A 356 -23.57 13.46 -23.76
CA THR A 356 -22.26 14.13 -23.63
C THR A 356 -21.72 14.08 -22.21
N SER A 357 -22.60 14.17 -21.19
CA SER A 357 -22.22 14.06 -19.76
C SER A 357 -21.72 12.66 -19.42
N GLU A 358 -22.43 11.60 -19.82
CA GLU A 358 -22.03 10.21 -19.61
C GLU A 358 -20.67 9.90 -20.25
N LYS A 359 -20.47 10.34 -21.51
CA LYS A 359 -19.17 10.21 -22.21
C LYS A 359 -18.03 10.93 -21.49
N ARG A 360 -18.30 12.12 -20.95
CA ARG A 360 -17.34 12.89 -20.18
C ARG A 360 -16.95 12.15 -18.88
N ALA A 361 -17.92 11.60 -18.17
CA ALA A 361 -17.66 10.81 -16.96
C ALA A 361 -16.87 9.52 -17.27
N ALA A 362 -17.23 8.81 -18.34
CA ALA A 362 -16.47 7.63 -18.81
C ALA A 362 -15.03 8.00 -19.22
N SER A 363 -14.83 9.16 -19.86
CA SER A 363 -13.50 9.67 -20.20
C SER A 363 -12.67 10.01 -18.97
N LYS A 364 -13.29 10.57 -17.91
CA LYS A 364 -12.62 10.79 -16.62
C LYS A 364 -12.19 9.47 -16.00
N LEU A 365 -13.06 8.44 -15.98
CA LEU A 365 -12.71 7.09 -15.49
C LEU A 365 -11.51 6.50 -16.25
N LEU A 366 -11.48 6.61 -17.56
CA LEU A 366 -10.34 6.12 -18.37
C LEU A 366 -9.03 6.83 -18.02
N ASN A 367 -9.07 8.13 -17.79
CA ASN A 367 -7.88 8.88 -17.39
C ASN A 367 -7.47 8.58 -15.93
N ILE A 368 -8.40 8.32 -15.03
CA ILE A 368 -8.09 7.82 -13.67
C ILE A 368 -7.32 6.52 -13.75
N ILE A 369 -7.74 5.58 -14.62
CA ILE A 369 -7.01 4.32 -14.85
C ILE A 369 -5.55 4.58 -15.26
N ASN A 370 -5.30 5.62 -16.04
CA ASN A 370 -3.94 6.00 -16.47
C ASN A 370 -3.13 6.73 -15.39
N VAL A 371 -3.77 7.41 -14.43
CA VAL A 371 -3.10 7.99 -13.25
C VAL A 371 -2.69 6.90 -12.27
N ILE A 372 -3.44 5.79 -12.21
CA ILE A 372 -3.23 4.73 -11.24
C ILE A 372 -2.15 3.74 -11.71
N ASN A 373 -1.22 3.42 -10.82
CA ASN A 373 -0.35 2.26 -10.98
C ASN A 373 -1.08 1.03 -10.40
N GLN A 374 -1.60 0.17 -11.28
CA GLN A 374 -2.41 -0.98 -10.87
C GLN A 374 -1.58 -2.19 -10.39
N THR A 375 -0.25 -2.11 -10.41
CA THR A 375 0.61 -3.25 -10.10
C THR A 375 0.88 -3.40 -8.60
N VAL A 376 1.02 -2.27 -7.91
CA VAL A 376 1.39 -2.20 -6.49
C VAL A 376 1.01 -0.81 -5.96
N GLY A 377 0.99 -0.63 -4.64
CA GLY A 377 0.89 0.69 -4.03
C GLY A 377 1.99 1.62 -4.55
N ASP A 378 1.60 2.84 -4.94
CA ASP A 378 2.49 3.82 -5.55
C ASP A 378 2.18 5.20 -4.99
N ALA A 379 3.05 5.69 -4.13
CA ALA A 379 2.84 6.96 -3.43
C ALA A 379 2.60 8.14 -4.39
N PHE A 380 3.22 8.16 -5.56
CA PHE A 380 3.02 9.24 -6.53
C PHE A 380 1.71 9.11 -7.29
N SER A 381 1.37 7.91 -7.72
CA SER A 381 0.08 7.60 -8.34
C SER A 381 -1.08 7.93 -7.39
N ASP A 382 -0.99 7.47 -6.15
CA ASP A 382 -2.02 7.71 -5.12
C ASP A 382 -2.11 9.19 -4.76
N MET A 383 -0.98 9.90 -4.66
CA MET A 383 -0.93 11.35 -4.48
C MET A 383 -1.66 12.07 -5.61
N LEU A 384 -1.36 11.76 -6.86
CA LEU A 384 -2.02 12.41 -7.99
C LEU A 384 -3.51 12.12 -8.04
N LEU A 385 -3.92 10.91 -7.65
CA LEU A 385 -5.34 10.54 -7.58
C LEU A 385 -6.06 11.34 -6.48
N VAL A 386 -5.51 11.42 -5.27
CA VAL A 386 -6.06 12.23 -4.17
C VAL A 386 -6.17 13.70 -4.60
N GLU A 387 -5.09 14.27 -5.16
CA GLU A 387 -5.07 15.65 -5.62
C GLU A 387 -6.07 15.92 -6.77
N THR A 388 -6.30 14.92 -7.62
CA THR A 388 -7.34 14.98 -8.65
C THR A 388 -8.73 15.06 -8.04
N ILE A 389 -9.02 14.23 -7.04
CA ILE A 389 -10.32 14.15 -6.39
C ILE A 389 -10.59 15.43 -5.59
N LEU A 390 -9.63 15.88 -4.79
CA LEU A 390 -9.76 17.11 -4.02
C LEU A 390 -10.04 18.32 -4.93
N HIS A 391 -9.29 18.43 -6.04
CA HIS A 391 -9.53 19.46 -7.04
C HIS A 391 -10.94 19.36 -7.66
N ALA A 392 -11.38 18.15 -8.03
CA ALA A 392 -12.69 17.92 -8.64
C ALA A 392 -13.86 18.30 -7.72
N LYS A 393 -13.70 18.02 -6.41
CA LYS A 393 -14.69 18.35 -5.38
C LYS A 393 -14.56 19.79 -4.87
N GLY A 394 -13.49 20.50 -5.20
CA GLY A 394 -13.20 21.82 -4.63
C GLY A 394 -12.89 21.76 -3.13
N TRP A 395 -12.41 20.63 -2.63
CA TRP A 395 -12.11 20.38 -1.23
C TRP A 395 -10.64 20.60 -0.93
N ASP A 396 -10.33 21.03 0.31
CA ASP A 396 -9.01 20.87 0.88
C ASP A 396 -9.02 19.83 2.01
N ILE A 397 -7.95 19.72 2.78
CA ILE A 397 -7.74 18.69 3.79
C ILE A 397 -8.85 18.67 4.85
N ILE A 398 -9.37 19.84 5.23
CA ILE A 398 -10.41 19.99 6.24
C ILE A 398 -11.76 19.44 5.74
N GLU A 399 -12.15 19.73 4.48
CA GLU A 399 -13.38 19.21 3.89
C GLU A 399 -13.28 17.68 3.74
N TRP A 400 -12.10 17.17 3.37
CA TRP A 400 -11.86 15.74 3.29
C TRP A 400 -12.01 15.05 4.65
N GLU A 401 -11.45 15.60 5.73
CA GLU A 401 -11.59 15.02 7.07
C GLU A 401 -13.07 14.94 7.52
N LYS A 402 -13.90 15.90 7.12
CA LYS A 402 -15.33 15.95 7.50
C LYS A 402 -16.19 14.83 6.91
N MET A 403 -15.70 14.03 5.98
CA MET A 403 -16.47 12.91 5.38
C MET A 403 -17.07 12.00 6.45
N TYR A 404 -16.29 11.61 7.45
CA TYR A 404 -16.73 10.86 8.63
C TYR A 404 -15.78 11.13 9.80
N LYS A 405 -16.14 10.66 10.98
CA LYS A 405 -15.29 10.78 12.17
C LYS A 405 -14.80 9.39 12.58
N ASP A 406 -13.47 9.23 12.73
CA ASP A 406 -12.87 7.98 13.19
C ASP A 406 -13.29 7.66 14.62
N LEU A 407 -13.47 6.38 14.90
CA LEU A 407 -13.54 5.89 16.27
C LEU A 407 -12.15 6.00 16.92
N PRO A 408 -12.07 6.49 18.15
CA PRO A 408 -10.87 6.33 18.96
C PRO A 408 -10.42 4.87 18.95
N ASN A 409 -9.14 4.62 18.66
CA ASN A 409 -8.59 3.27 18.59
C ASN A 409 -7.18 3.23 19.16
N GLN A 410 -6.77 2.05 19.58
CA GLN A 410 -5.44 1.81 20.16
C GLN A 410 -4.97 0.39 19.88
N GLN A 411 -3.65 0.21 19.86
CA GLN A 411 -3.02 -1.11 19.77
C GLN A 411 -2.06 -1.32 20.94
N LEU A 412 -2.07 -2.52 21.52
CA LEU A 412 -1.10 -2.98 22.52
C LEU A 412 -0.39 -4.23 22.02
N LYS A 413 0.84 -4.41 22.50
CA LYS A 413 1.66 -5.61 22.27
C LYS A 413 1.82 -6.37 23.58
N ILE A 414 1.42 -7.63 23.61
CA ILE A 414 1.56 -8.52 24.75
C ILE A 414 2.63 -9.56 24.42
N LYS A 415 3.70 -9.60 25.20
CA LYS A 415 4.70 -10.65 25.11
C LYS A 415 4.13 -11.95 25.69
N ILE A 416 4.31 -13.05 25.00
CA ILE A 416 3.85 -14.38 25.38
C ILE A 416 4.97 -15.41 25.19
N ASN A 417 4.85 -16.59 25.80
CA ASN A 417 5.86 -17.63 25.69
C ASN A 417 5.90 -18.28 24.28
N ASP A 418 4.76 -18.47 23.66
CA ASP A 418 4.62 -19.06 22.33
C ASP A 418 3.42 -18.44 21.60
N LYS A 419 3.69 -17.74 20.51
CA LYS A 419 2.66 -17.10 19.68
C LYS A 419 1.66 -18.08 19.05
N ASN A 420 2.04 -19.35 18.87
CA ASN A 420 1.22 -20.36 18.24
C ASN A 420 0.04 -20.81 19.12
N VAL A 421 0.02 -20.44 20.39
CA VAL A 421 -1.14 -20.63 21.30
C VAL A 421 -2.36 -19.87 20.78
N ILE A 422 -2.15 -18.72 20.12
CA ILE A 422 -3.22 -17.92 19.52
C ILE A 422 -3.39 -18.31 18.07
N THR A 423 -4.55 -18.86 17.72
CA THR A 423 -4.98 -19.03 16.32
C THR A 423 -6.23 -18.20 16.05
N THR A 424 -6.37 -17.72 14.83
CA THR A 424 -7.45 -16.82 14.45
C THR A 424 -8.15 -17.27 13.18
N THR A 425 -9.39 -16.85 13.02
CA THR A 425 -10.22 -17.03 11.83
C THR A 425 -10.87 -15.72 11.41
N ASN A 426 -11.69 -15.73 10.35
CA ASN A 426 -12.43 -14.57 9.87
C ASN A 426 -11.52 -13.35 9.65
N ALA A 427 -10.44 -13.54 8.86
CA ALA A 427 -9.44 -12.51 8.55
C ALA A 427 -8.72 -11.94 9.80
N GLY A 428 -8.55 -12.76 10.83
CA GLY A 428 -7.89 -12.35 12.09
C GLY A 428 -8.81 -11.61 13.07
N ARG A 429 -10.11 -11.50 12.77
CA ARG A 429 -11.07 -10.79 13.64
C ARG A 429 -11.60 -11.64 14.80
N GLN A 430 -11.43 -12.94 14.73
CA GLN A 430 -11.92 -13.89 15.75
C GLN A 430 -10.80 -14.82 16.20
N CYS A 431 -10.63 -14.96 17.50
CA CYS A 431 -9.71 -15.89 18.11
C CYS A 431 -10.36 -17.30 18.17
N VAL A 432 -9.63 -18.32 17.75
CA VAL A 432 -10.06 -19.72 17.83
C VAL A 432 -9.48 -20.40 19.06
N THR A 433 -8.19 -20.21 19.27
CA THR A 433 -7.46 -20.72 20.47
C THR A 433 -6.77 -19.57 21.21
N PRO A 434 -6.70 -19.63 22.55
CA PRO A 434 -7.26 -20.62 23.47
C PRO A 434 -8.80 -20.66 23.46
N GLU A 435 -9.37 -21.87 23.65
CA GLU A 435 -10.83 -22.04 23.69
C GLU A 435 -11.46 -21.13 24.76
N GLY A 436 -12.56 -20.46 24.38
CA GLY A 436 -13.31 -19.55 25.23
C GLY A 436 -12.79 -18.12 25.26
N LEU A 437 -11.57 -17.83 24.79
CA LEU A 437 -11.02 -16.46 24.80
C LEU A 437 -11.88 -15.48 23.98
N GLN A 438 -12.36 -15.90 22.80
CA GLN A 438 -13.24 -15.03 21.99
C GLN A 438 -14.52 -14.64 22.73
N ASN A 439 -15.15 -15.61 23.42
CA ASN A 439 -16.38 -15.34 24.19
C ASN A 439 -16.13 -14.33 25.34
N GLU A 440 -14.95 -14.38 25.95
CA GLU A 440 -14.57 -13.44 27.01
C GLU A 440 -14.31 -12.04 26.41
N ILE A 441 -13.63 -11.96 25.27
CA ILE A 441 -13.43 -10.70 24.51
C ILE A 441 -14.79 -10.09 24.14
N ASP A 442 -15.70 -10.88 23.58
CA ASP A 442 -17.03 -10.40 23.16
C ASP A 442 -17.85 -9.86 24.33
N LYS A 443 -17.76 -10.46 25.52
CA LYS A 443 -18.39 -9.97 26.74
C LYS A 443 -17.84 -8.62 27.18
N VAL A 444 -16.52 -8.41 27.09
CA VAL A 444 -15.91 -7.12 27.41
C VAL A 444 -16.35 -6.09 26.39
N VAL A 445 -16.23 -6.39 25.09
CA VAL A 445 -16.57 -5.48 23.98
C VAL A 445 -18.04 -5.04 24.03
N SER A 446 -18.96 -5.94 24.38
CA SER A 446 -20.41 -5.65 24.45
C SER A 446 -20.80 -4.56 25.47
N GLN A 447 -19.90 -4.19 26.38
CA GLN A 447 -20.13 -3.13 27.37
C GLN A 447 -19.89 -1.71 26.78
N TYR A 448 -19.29 -1.62 25.60
CA TYR A 448 -18.86 -0.36 25.00
C TYR A 448 -19.61 -0.06 23.70
N LYS A 449 -20.12 1.16 23.58
CA LYS A 449 -20.85 1.59 22.39
C LYS A 449 -19.92 1.64 21.20
N LYS A 450 -20.31 1.00 20.09
CA LYS A 450 -19.47 0.77 18.90
C LYS A 450 -18.13 0.10 19.24
N GLY A 451 -18.09 -0.66 20.33
CA GLY A 451 -16.89 -1.39 20.75
C GLY A 451 -16.53 -2.47 19.75
N ARG A 452 -15.24 -2.57 19.44
CA ARG A 452 -14.64 -3.67 18.67
C ARG A 452 -13.24 -3.95 19.20
N SER A 453 -12.90 -5.21 19.32
CA SER A 453 -11.54 -5.62 19.66
C SER A 453 -11.24 -6.98 19.02
N PHE A 454 -9.99 -7.18 18.66
CA PHE A 454 -9.48 -8.46 18.18
C PHE A 454 -8.01 -8.65 18.61
N VAL A 455 -7.59 -9.90 18.57
CA VAL A 455 -6.23 -10.31 18.95
C VAL A 455 -5.57 -11.06 17.80
N ARG A 456 -4.29 -10.80 17.56
CA ARG A 456 -3.56 -11.40 16.46
C ARG A 456 -2.12 -11.72 16.85
N PRO A 457 -1.65 -12.98 16.65
CA PRO A 457 -0.24 -13.30 16.86
C PRO A 457 0.64 -12.60 15.82
N SER A 458 1.87 -12.21 16.22
CA SER A 458 2.87 -11.69 15.29
C SER A 458 3.37 -12.81 14.37
N GLY A 459 3.68 -12.46 13.12
CA GLY A 459 4.32 -13.39 12.18
C GLY A 459 5.75 -13.78 12.59
N THR A 460 6.48 -12.86 13.22
CA THR A 460 7.94 -12.97 13.41
C THR A 460 8.38 -13.03 14.87
N GLU A 461 7.60 -12.51 15.82
CA GLU A 461 7.97 -12.37 17.24
C GLU A 461 6.96 -13.11 18.12
N ASP A 462 7.36 -13.53 19.33
CA ASP A 462 6.46 -14.11 20.34
C ASP A 462 5.67 -13.01 21.07
N ILE A 463 4.86 -12.31 20.30
CA ILE A 463 3.93 -11.28 20.77
C ILE A 463 2.54 -11.47 20.16
N VAL A 464 1.55 -11.03 20.93
CA VAL A 464 0.16 -10.86 20.46
C VAL A 464 -0.14 -9.37 20.38
N ARG A 465 -0.71 -8.95 19.26
CA ARG A 465 -1.23 -7.60 19.10
C ARG A 465 -2.70 -7.60 19.47
N VAL A 466 -3.07 -6.69 20.36
CA VAL A 466 -4.46 -6.40 20.74
C VAL A 466 -4.84 -5.08 20.10
N TYR A 467 -5.91 -5.06 19.32
CA TYR A 467 -6.53 -3.85 18.79
C TYR A 467 -7.85 -3.62 19.48
N ALA A 468 -8.18 -2.38 19.80
CA ALA A 468 -9.49 -1.98 20.28
C ALA A 468 -9.91 -0.61 19.74
N GLU A 469 -11.21 -0.45 19.54
CA GLU A 469 -11.84 0.83 19.21
C GLU A 469 -13.22 0.92 19.86
N CYS A 470 -13.67 2.13 20.17
CA CYS A 470 -15.02 2.41 20.66
C CYS A 470 -15.40 3.88 20.45
N GLU A 471 -16.68 4.23 20.67
CA GLU A 471 -17.17 5.59 20.42
C GLU A 471 -16.53 6.64 21.34
N ASN A 472 -16.24 6.30 22.61
CA ASN A 472 -15.73 7.23 23.60
C ASN A 472 -14.24 7.02 23.88
N LEU A 473 -13.46 8.08 23.72
CA LEU A 473 -12.01 8.04 24.03
C LEU A 473 -11.73 7.66 25.49
N CYS A 474 -12.55 8.12 26.45
CA CYS A 474 -12.37 7.79 27.88
C CYS A 474 -12.54 6.30 28.18
N ASP A 475 -13.31 5.58 27.39
CA ASP A 475 -13.58 4.15 27.57
C ASP A 475 -12.51 3.26 26.89
N LEU A 476 -11.78 3.80 25.91
CA LEU A 476 -10.86 3.06 25.06
C LEU A 476 -9.72 2.41 25.87
N ASN A 477 -9.10 3.17 26.78
CA ASN A 477 -8.00 2.66 27.62
C ASN A 477 -8.44 1.47 28.47
N LYS A 478 -9.66 1.52 28.99
CA LYS A 478 -10.22 0.42 29.78
C LYS A 478 -10.52 -0.78 28.90
N LEU A 479 -11.19 -0.58 27.77
CA LEU A 479 -11.49 -1.66 26.82
C LEU A 479 -10.24 -2.42 26.38
N ILE A 480 -9.21 -1.70 25.93
CA ILE A 480 -8.00 -2.35 25.43
C ILE A 480 -7.21 -3.03 26.55
N THR A 481 -7.19 -2.45 27.76
CA THR A 481 -6.51 -3.04 28.91
C THR A 481 -7.21 -4.32 29.37
N ASP A 482 -8.54 -4.33 29.46
CA ASP A 482 -9.32 -5.50 29.85
C ASP A 482 -9.10 -6.65 28.85
N VAL A 483 -9.12 -6.38 27.54
CA VAL A 483 -8.81 -7.41 26.53
C VAL A 483 -7.35 -7.86 26.60
N ALA A 484 -6.41 -6.93 26.81
CA ALA A 484 -4.99 -7.27 26.94
C ALA A 484 -4.72 -8.17 28.17
N LEU A 485 -5.43 -7.96 29.28
CA LEU A 485 -5.38 -8.82 30.46
C LEU A 485 -5.92 -10.23 30.19
N LEU A 486 -7.03 -10.35 29.46
CA LEU A 486 -7.54 -11.66 29.02
C LEU A 486 -6.50 -12.42 28.19
N VAL A 487 -5.86 -11.74 27.22
CA VAL A 487 -4.79 -12.34 26.42
C VAL A 487 -3.60 -12.75 27.28
N TYR A 488 -3.17 -11.87 28.19
CA TYR A 488 -2.04 -12.15 29.09
C TYR A 488 -2.30 -13.39 29.95
N ASP A 489 -3.48 -13.49 30.55
CA ASP A 489 -3.83 -14.59 31.45
C ASP A 489 -4.12 -15.91 30.72
N ARG A 490 -4.67 -15.87 29.49
CA ARG A 490 -5.10 -17.05 28.72
C ARG A 490 -4.05 -17.58 27.73
N ALA A 491 -3.13 -16.72 27.27
CA ALA A 491 -2.11 -17.07 26.27
C ALA A 491 -0.69 -17.18 26.84
N GLY A 492 -0.52 -17.18 28.16
CA GLY A 492 0.80 -17.32 28.79
C GLY A 492 1.64 -16.04 28.67
N GLY A 493 1.07 -14.91 29.06
CA GLY A 493 1.75 -13.61 29.07
C GLY A 493 3.01 -13.61 29.92
N ILE A 494 4.07 -12.94 29.44
CA ILE A 494 5.34 -12.78 30.14
C ILE A 494 5.68 -11.29 30.34
N GLY A 495 6.42 -11.02 31.43
CA GLY A 495 6.75 -9.65 31.81
C GLY A 495 5.64 -8.98 32.63
N PRO A 496 5.64 -7.64 32.75
CA PRO A 496 4.63 -6.91 33.53
C PRO A 496 3.24 -7.06 32.92
N LYS A 497 2.23 -7.25 33.77
CA LYS A 497 0.82 -7.27 33.32
C LYS A 497 0.42 -5.91 32.74
N PRO A 498 -0.42 -5.89 31.69
CA PRO A 498 -1.02 -4.67 31.19
C PRO A 498 -1.71 -3.90 32.30
N GLN A 499 -1.51 -2.59 32.34
CA GLN A 499 -2.12 -1.68 33.34
C GLN A 499 -2.82 -0.54 32.60
N LEU A 500 -3.87 0.00 33.21
CA LEU A 500 -4.48 1.26 32.79
C LEU A 500 -3.42 2.36 32.86
N SER A 501 -3.14 3.01 31.73
CA SER A 501 -2.25 4.17 31.63
C SER A 501 -3.00 5.46 31.89
#